data_4c3092d24d957a3f05dcfdbe1bbbf35c
#
_entry.id   4c3092d24d957a3f05dcfdbe1bbbf35c
#
_cell.length_a   1.000
_cell.length_b   1.000
_cell.length_c   1.000
_cell.angle_alpha   90.00
_cell.angle_beta   90.00
_cell.angle_gamma   90.00
#
_symmetry.space_group_name_H-M   'P 1'
#
loop_
_entity.id
_entity.type
_entity.pdbx_description
1 polymer ?
#
loop_
_entity_poly.entity_id
_entity_poly.type
_entity_poly.pdbx_seq_one_letter_code
_entity_poly.pdbx_strand_id
1 'polypeptide(L)'
;MANELIQFDNLRAVLEEFAQEFKDQYRAGLLSHGRFTQYGEDRLVDSVDANQVQAMIREGDEAWTVTINLNEYWKYVENDTRPHWPPLSAIQRWVEIKPVLPHPDANGRIPSPRSLAYLIGRKISREGTTGSHDFKTAQETTIERFRVRIRVAMVRDVQNYIRQALAR
;
A
#
# COMPACT_ATOMS: atom_id res chain seq x y z
N MET A 1 37.69 22.64 10.03
CA MET A 1 36.44 23.31 9.68
C MET A 1 35.44 22.20 9.40
N ALA A 2 34.44 22.07 10.25
CA ALA A 2 33.38 21.05 10.04
C ALA A 2 32.66 21.40 8.74
N ASN A 3 32.56 20.44 7.85
CA ASN A 3 31.80 20.55 6.62
C ASN A 3 30.31 20.55 7.06
N GLU A 4 29.74 21.74 7.27
CA GLU A 4 28.33 21.84 7.61
C GLU A 4 27.52 21.45 6.36
N LEU A 5 26.98 20.25 6.42
CA LEU A 5 26.07 19.72 5.40
C LEU A 5 24.78 20.54 5.37
N ILE A 6 24.20 20.72 4.21
CA ILE A 6 22.89 21.36 4.06
C ILE A 6 21.86 20.59 4.88
N GLN A 7 21.15 21.31 5.76
CA GLN A 7 20.02 20.73 6.49
C GLN A 7 18.74 20.86 5.64
N PHE A 8 18.10 19.73 5.35
CA PHE A 8 16.89 19.64 4.50
C PHE A 8 15.63 19.50 5.37
N ASP A 9 15.43 20.43 6.31
CA ASP A 9 14.31 20.37 7.26
C ASP A 9 12.94 20.57 6.59
N ASN A 10 12.85 21.53 5.64
CA ASN A 10 11.61 21.76 4.91
C ASN A 10 11.28 20.57 3.99
N LEU A 11 12.29 20.00 3.34
CA LEU A 11 12.12 18.82 2.51
C LEU A 11 11.64 17.63 3.35
N ARG A 12 12.26 17.39 4.51
CA ARG A 12 11.88 16.32 5.44
C ARG A 12 10.41 16.46 5.85
N ALA A 13 10.00 17.64 6.28
CA ALA A 13 8.61 17.89 6.69
C ALA A 13 7.61 17.60 5.56
N VAL A 14 7.90 18.02 4.33
CA VAL A 14 7.04 17.76 3.18
C VAL A 14 7.02 16.27 2.82
N LEU A 15 8.10 15.54 2.98
CA LEU A 15 8.14 14.09 2.75
C LEU A 15 7.36 13.30 3.83
N GLU A 16 7.35 13.77 5.07
CA GLU A 16 6.52 13.22 6.14
C GLU A 16 5.03 13.39 5.83
N GLU A 17 4.62 14.58 5.40
CA GLU A 17 3.25 14.83 4.94
C GLU A 17 2.89 13.98 3.72
N PHE A 18 3.81 13.84 2.77
CA PHE A 18 3.63 12.96 1.60
C PHE A 18 3.37 11.51 2.03
N ALA A 19 4.16 11.00 2.96
CA ALA A 19 4.03 9.63 3.44
C ALA A 19 2.69 9.42 4.16
N GLN A 20 2.24 10.39 4.95
CA GLN A 20 0.95 10.32 5.62
C GLN A 20 -0.20 10.38 4.62
N GLU A 21 -0.18 11.31 3.67
CA GLU A 21 -1.20 11.42 2.62
C GLU A 21 -1.29 10.14 1.78
N PHE A 22 -0.14 9.55 1.41
CA PHE A 22 -0.10 8.28 0.70
C PHE A 22 -0.78 7.16 1.51
N LYS A 23 -0.47 7.07 2.81
CA LYS A 23 -1.12 6.11 3.72
C LYS A 23 -2.64 6.26 3.67
N ASP A 24 -3.12 7.48 3.85
CA ASP A 24 -4.54 7.77 3.94
C ASP A 24 -5.26 7.45 2.62
N GLN A 25 -4.65 7.78 1.48
CA GLN A 25 -5.16 7.45 0.14
C GLN A 25 -5.21 5.94 -0.09
N TYR A 26 -4.12 5.23 0.20
CA TYR A 26 -4.06 3.78 0.02
C TYR A 26 -5.04 3.06 0.94
N ARG A 27 -5.13 3.46 2.20
CA ARG A 27 -6.11 2.95 3.15
C ARG A 27 -7.54 3.15 2.65
N ALA A 28 -7.86 4.35 2.19
CA ALA A 28 -9.18 4.66 1.65
C ALA A 28 -9.54 3.78 0.44
N GLY A 29 -8.58 3.54 -0.47
CA GLY A 29 -8.75 2.63 -1.59
C GLY A 29 -9.08 1.20 -1.14
N LEU A 30 -8.27 0.63 -0.25
CA LEU A 30 -8.49 -0.72 0.30
C LEU A 30 -9.86 -0.85 0.96
N LEU A 31 -10.31 0.16 1.71
CA LEU A 31 -11.61 0.18 2.37
C LEU A 31 -12.76 0.26 1.35
N SER A 32 -12.61 1.08 0.32
CA SER A 32 -13.66 1.26 -0.71
C SER A 32 -13.96 -0.02 -1.48
N HIS A 33 -12.95 -0.86 -1.71
CA HIS A 33 -13.10 -2.15 -2.37
C HIS A 33 -13.56 -3.30 -1.45
N GLY A 34 -13.81 -3.02 -0.16
CA GLY A 34 -14.20 -4.04 0.82
C GLY A 34 -13.16 -5.16 0.96
N ARG A 35 -11.89 -4.87 0.68
CA ARG A 35 -10.78 -5.83 0.70
C ARG A 35 -10.16 -6.00 2.10
N PHE A 36 -10.84 -5.52 3.10
CA PHE A 36 -10.52 -5.78 4.50
C PHE A 36 -11.47 -6.86 5.00
N THR A 37 -10.96 -7.75 5.81
CA THR A 37 -11.80 -8.69 6.55
C THR A 37 -12.01 -8.10 7.95
N GLN A 38 -13.25 -8.13 8.44
CA GLN A 38 -13.53 -7.84 9.85
C GLN A 38 -12.95 -8.93 10.77
N TYR A 39 -12.57 -10.05 10.17
CA TYR A 39 -12.14 -11.27 10.86
C TYR A 39 -10.72 -11.61 10.42
N GLY A 40 -9.84 -11.78 11.39
CA GLY A 40 -8.46 -12.21 11.19
C GLY A 40 -7.43 -11.14 11.57
N GLU A 41 -6.35 -11.63 12.10
CA GLU A 41 -5.11 -10.92 12.34
C GLU A 41 -4.39 -10.75 10.99
N ASP A 42 -3.52 -9.77 10.87
CA ASP A 42 -2.72 -9.49 9.67
C ASP A 42 -3.48 -9.01 8.42
N ARG A 43 -4.48 -8.16 8.57
CA ARG A 43 -5.12 -7.52 7.41
C ARG A 43 -4.16 -6.52 6.74
N LEU A 44 -4.25 -6.40 5.42
CA LEU A 44 -3.43 -5.42 4.68
C LEU A 44 -3.71 -3.98 5.14
N VAL A 45 -4.98 -3.65 5.41
CA VAL A 45 -5.36 -2.33 5.93
C VAL A 45 -4.71 -2.05 7.29
N ASP A 46 -4.58 -3.06 8.15
CA ASP A 46 -3.93 -2.91 9.46
C ASP A 46 -2.42 -2.69 9.32
N SER A 47 -1.78 -3.30 8.32
CA SER A 47 -0.38 -3.02 8.02
C SER A 47 -0.16 -1.59 7.51
N VAL A 48 -1.19 -0.98 6.93
CA VAL A 48 -1.18 0.45 6.55
C VAL A 48 -1.42 1.34 7.77
N ASP A 49 -2.32 0.95 8.68
CA ASP A 49 -2.72 1.76 9.85
C ASP A 49 -1.74 1.67 11.02
N ALA A 50 -1.18 0.50 11.24
CA ALA A 50 -0.33 0.27 12.39
C ALA A 50 0.98 1.06 12.33
N ASN A 51 1.61 1.21 13.47
CA ASN A 51 2.98 1.74 13.61
C ASN A 51 4.02 0.99 12.74
N GLN A 52 3.63 -0.10 12.10
CA GLN A 52 4.43 -0.87 11.16
C GLN A 52 4.67 -0.14 9.82
N VAL A 53 3.81 0.79 9.43
CA VAL A 53 4.06 1.69 8.29
C VAL A 53 4.75 2.94 8.81
N GLN A 54 5.96 2.79 9.30
CA GLN A 54 6.85 3.93 9.46
C GLN A 54 7.35 4.30 8.07
N ALA A 55 6.91 5.44 7.58
CA ALA A 55 7.59 6.10 6.48
C ALA A 55 9.00 6.44 6.99
N MET A 56 9.95 5.57 6.75
CA MET A 56 11.33 5.84 7.06
C MET A 56 11.89 6.72 5.97
N ILE A 57 12.06 7.99 6.31
CA ILE A 57 12.76 8.94 5.46
C ILE A 57 14.24 8.78 5.76
N ARG A 58 14.98 8.34 4.77
CA ARG A 58 16.43 8.23 4.84
C ARG A 58 17.04 9.27 3.91
N GLU A 59 17.95 10.04 4.46
CA GLU A 59 18.88 10.85 3.71
C GLU A 59 20.03 9.96 3.26
N GLY A 60 20.21 9.83 1.96
CA GLY A 60 21.36 9.15 1.36
C GLY A 60 22.22 10.14 0.60
N ASP A 61 23.42 9.72 0.21
CA ASP A 61 24.38 10.57 -0.52
C ASP A 61 23.83 11.05 -1.88
N GLU A 62 22.86 10.33 -2.46
CA GLU A 62 22.32 10.62 -3.79
C GLU A 62 20.80 10.79 -3.84
N ALA A 63 20.06 10.37 -2.81
CA ALA A 63 18.59 10.38 -2.84
C ALA A 63 17.93 10.40 -1.47
N TRP A 64 16.78 11.06 -1.40
CA TRP A 64 15.83 10.93 -0.30
C TRP A 64 14.88 9.76 -0.58
N THR A 65 14.70 8.90 0.40
CA THR A 65 13.86 7.71 0.26
C THR A 65 12.74 7.69 1.28
N VAL A 66 11.52 7.51 0.81
CA VAL A 66 10.35 7.20 1.64
C VAL A 66 10.08 5.72 1.53
N THR A 67 10.19 4.97 2.63
CA THR A 67 9.97 3.53 2.66
C THR A 67 8.68 3.22 3.39
N ILE A 68 7.81 2.43 2.77
CA ILE A 68 6.54 1.96 3.34
C ILE A 68 6.59 0.45 3.43
N ASN A 69 6.46 -0.10 4.63
CA ASN A 69 6.43 -1.53 4.86
C ASN A 69 4.98 -2.03 4.85
N LEU A 70 4.70 -3.04 4.05
CA LEU A 70 3.40 -3.66 3.90
C LEU A 70 3.51 -5.17 4.10
N ASN A 71 2.40 -5.83 4.43
CA ASN A 71 2.34 -7.29 4.47
C ASN A 71 2.71 -7.89 3.11
N GLU A 72 3.47 -8.97 3.09
CA GLU A 72 4.04 -9.58 1.86
C GLU A 72 3.01 -9.86 0.76
N TYR A 73 1.78 -10.15 1.13
CA TYR A 73 0.72 -10.47 0.17
C TYR A 73 0.12 -9.25 -0.55
N TRP A 74 0.54 -8.00 -0.22
CA TRP A 74 0.03 -6.79 -0.86
C TRP A 74 0.11 -6.85 -2.40
N LYS A 75 1.15 -7.49 -2.94
CA LYS A 75 1.35 -7.66 -4.38
C LYS A 75 0.20 -8.40 -5.08
N TYR A 76 -0.39 -9.37 -4.39
CA TYR A 76 -1.51 -10.18 -4.91
C TYR A 76 -2.84 -9.45 -4.82
N VAL A 77 -2.94 -8.46 -3.93
CA VAL A 77 -4.11 -7.59 -3.83
C VAL A 77 -4.04 -6.50 -4.89
N GLU A 78 -2.84 -5.95 -5.12
CA GLU A 78 -2.58 -4.83 -6.03
C GLU A 78 -2.66 -5.22 -7.50
N ASN A 79 -2.06 -6.35 -7.88
CA ASN A 79 -1.83 -6.67 -9.28
C ASN A 79 -2.83 -7.70 -9.82
N ASP A 80 -3.12 -7.57 -11.12
CA ASP A 80 -3.80 -8.62 -11.86
C ASP A 80 -2.93 -9.88 -11.91
N THR A 81 -3.56 -11.04 -11.80
CA THR A 81 -2.88 -12.31 -12.03
C THR A 81 -3.37 -12.97 -13.31
N ARG A 82 -2.45 -13.59 -14.02
CA ARG A 82 -2.81 -14.44 -15.18
C ARG A 82 -3.59 -15.67 -14.70
N PRO A 83 -4.36 -16.34 -15.59
CA PRO A 83 -4.97 -17.61 -15.30
C PRO A 83 -3.94 -18.60 -14.75
N HIS A 84 -4.22 -19.14 -13.57
CA HIS A 84 -3.38 -20.13 -12.91
C HIS A 84 -4.20 -20.90 -11.87
N TRP A 85 -3.78 -22.12 -11.55
CA TRP A 85 -4.45 -22.90 -10.51
C TRP A 85 -3.86 -22.53 -9.14
N PRO A 86 -4.62 -21.87 -8.26
CA PRO A 86 -4.11 -21.47 -6.95
C PRO A 86 -4.10 -22.65 -5.97
N PRO A 87 -3.30 -22.59 -4.88
CA PRO A 87 -3.36 -23.59 -3.81
C PRO A 87 -4.73 -23.60 -3.15
N LEU A 88 -5.46 -24.72 -3.29
CA LEU A 88 -6.83 -24.84 -2.76
C LEU A 88 -6.90 -24.72 -1.24
N SER A 89 -5.86 -25.15 -0.52
CA SER A 89 -5.77 -25.03 0.94
C SER A 89 -5.76 -23.54 1.38
N ALA A 90 -5.08 -22.68 0.65
CA ALA A 90 -5.06 -21.24 0.91
C ALA A 90 -6.43 -20.61 0.68
N ILE A 91 -7.12 -20.99 -0.41
CA ILE A 91 -8.48 -20.50 -0.69
C ILE A 91 -9.47 -21.04 0.34
N GLN A 92 -9.37 -22.32 0.74
CA GLN A 92 -10.24 -22.90 1.75
C GLN A 92 -10.10 -22.15 3.08
N ARG A 93 -8.86 -21.92 3.55
CA ARG A 93 -8.60 -21.13 4.75
C ARG A 93 -9.16 -19.70 4.63
N TRP A 94 -9.03 -19.10 3.47
CA TRP A 94 -9.60 -17.76 3.21
C TRP A 94 -11.13 -17.76 3.27
N VAL A 95 -11.80 -18.78 2.71
CA VAL A 95 -13.26 -18.95 2.77
C VAL A 95 -13.74 -19.18 4.20
N GLU A 96 -12.98 -19.90 5.01
CA GLU A 96 -13.31 -20.17 6.43
C GLU A 96 -13.17 -18.90 7.31
N ILE A 97 -12.18 -18.05 7.01
CA ILE A 97 -11.94 -16.81 7.74
C ILE A 97 -12.90 -15.70 7.29
N LYS A 98 -13.13 -15.60 5.99
CA LYS A 98 -14.03 -14.60 5.41
C LYS A 98 -15.44 -15.18 5.39
N PRO A 99 -16.46 -14.51 5.98
CA PRO A 99 -17.83 -14.99 5.92
C PRO A 99 -18.39 -14.80 4.49
N VAL A 100 -17.95 -15.66 3.58
CA VAL A 100 -18.52 -15.75 2.25
C VAL A 100 -19.85 -16.49 2.38
N LEU A 101 -20.96 -15.78 2.15
CA LEU A 101 -22.27 -16.40 2.08
C LEU A 101 -22.45 -16.99 0.66
N PRO A 102 -22.26 -18.32 0.49
CA PRO A 102 -22.47 -18.92 -0.82
C PRO A 102 -23.95 -18.96 -1.16
N HIS A 103 -24.28 -18.68 -2.41
CA HIS A 103 -25.64 -18.91 -2.88
C HIS A 103 -25.91 -20.41 -2.98
N PRO A 104 -27.12 -20.86 -2.62
CA PRO A 104 -27.53 -22.24 -2.84
C PRO A 104 -27.43 -22.62 -4.34
N ASP A 105 -27.10 -23.88 -4.61
CA ASP A 105 -27.14 -24.44 -5.96
C ASP A 105 -28.58 -24.59 -6.46
N ALA A 106 -28.76 -25.06 -7.70
CA ALA A 106 -30.06 -25.28 -8.30
C ALA A 106 -30.98 -26.27 -7.50
N ASN A 107 -30.39 -27.04 -6.57
CA ASN A 107 -31.08 -27.96 -5.69
C ASN A 107 -31.26 -27.40 -4.27
N GLY A 108 -30.96 -26.14 -4.04
CA GLY A 108 -31.07 -25.47 -2.74
C GLY A 108 -29.97 -25.86 -1.76
N ARG A 109 -28.86 -26.51 -2.19
CA ARG A 109 -27.77 -26.95 -1.33
C ARG A 109 -26.71 -25.86 -1.23
N ILE A 110 -26.28 -25.56 -0.02
CA ILE A 110 -25.17 -24.63 0.25
C ILE A 110 -23.85 -25.38 0.06
N PRO A 111 -22.93 -24.91 -0.82
CA PRO A 111 -21.62 -25.54 -1.00
C PRO A 111 -20.80 -25.53 0.29
N SER A 112 -20.11 -26.64 0.56
CA SER A 112 -19.14 -26.70 1.66
C SER A 112 -17.96 -25.74 1.40
N PRO A 113 -17.20 -25.31 2.44
CA PRO A 113 -16.01 -24.47 2.26
C PRO A 113 -15.01 -25.05 1.24
N ARG A 114 -14.82 -26.37 1.24
CA ARG A 114 -13.97 -27.08 0.28
C ARG A 114 -14.53 -26.98 -1.16
N SER A 115 -15.82 -27.19 -1.32
CA SER A 115 -16.48 -27.08 -2.64
C SER A 115 -16.41 -25.64 -3.16
N LEU A 116 -16.62 -24.67 -2.28
CA LEU A 116 -16.51 -23.25 -2.64
C LEU A 116 -15.08 -22.87 -3.01
N ALA A 117 -14.08 -23.35 -2.26
CA ALA A 117 -12.68 -23.16 -2.59
C ALA A 117 -12.31 -23.71 -3.97
N TYR A 118 -12.85 -24.89 -4.32
CA TYR A 118 -12.68 -25.47 -5.65
C TYR A 118 -13.30 -24.60 -6.75
N LEU A 119 -14.52 -24.12 -6.55
CA LEU A 119 -15.20 -23.26 -7.53
C LEU A 119 -14.46 -21.95 -7.75
N ILE A 120 -13.97 -21.33 -6.68
CA ILE A 120 -13.13 -20.12 -6.73
C ILE A 120 -11.81 -20.42 -7.45
N GLY A 121 -11.13 -21.51 -7.08
CA GLY A 121 -9.89 -21.92 -7.74
C GLY A 121 -10.07 -22.17 -9.24
N ARG A 122 -11.19 -22.80 -9.64
CA ARG A 122 -11.58 -23.03 -11.04
C ARG A 122 -11.82 -21.71 -11.78
N LYS A 123 -12.43 -20.72 -11.13
CA LYS A 123 -12.59 -19.38 -11.74
C LYS A 123 -11.24 -18.72 -11.95
N ILE A 124 -10.39 -18.70 -10.92
CA ILE A 124 -9.01 -18.14 -11.02
C ILE A 124 -8.19 -18.86 -12.11
N SER A 125 -8.34 -20.19 -12.25
CA SER A 125 -7.61 -20.93 -13.27
C SER A 125 -8.01 -20.59 -14.70
N ARG A 126 -9.18 -20.02 -14.90
CA ARG A 126 -9.69 -19.64 -16.23
C ARG A 126 -9.49 -18.15 -16.53
N GLU A 127 -9.73 -17.30 -15.53
CA GLU A 127 -9.84 -15.85 -15.71
C GLU A 127 -8.67 -15.08 -15.06
N GLY A 128 -7.94 -15.71 -14.11
CA GLY A 128 -7.02 -15.01 -13.23
C GLY A 128 -7.77 -14.24 -12.13
N THR A 129 -7.11 -13.25 -11.57
CA THR A 129 -7.72 -12.32 -10.60
C THR A 129 -7.46 -10.88 -11.03
N THR A 130 -8.43 -10.00 -10.79
CA THR A 130 -8.25 -8.55 -10.99
C THR A 130 -7.69 -7.94 -9.71
N GLY A 131 -6.60 -7.22 -9.83
CA GLY A 131 -6.00 -6.43 -8.75
C GLY A 131 -6.86 -5.24 -8.35
N SER A 132 -6.51 -4.58 -7.24
CA SER A 132 -7.21 -3.38 -6.81
C SER A 132 -6.62 -2.11 -7.42
N HIS A 133 -5.33 -2.13 -7.72
CA HIS A 133 -4.55 -0.97 -8.18
C HIS A 133 -4.60 0.23 -7.23
N ASP A 134 -4.96 -0.01 -5.96
CA ASP A 134 -5.10 1.04 -4.94
C ASP A 134 -3.77 1.69 -4.59
N PHE A 135 -2.70 0.88 -4.51
CA PHE A 135 -1.36 1.37 -4.23
C PHE A 135 -0.88 2.30 -5.35
N LYS A 136 -1.03 1.87 -6.59
CA LYS A 136 -0.65 2.67 -7.76
C LYS A 136 -1.44 3.98 -7.82
N THR A 137 -2.75 3.91 -7.61
CA THR A 137 -3.63 5.07 -7.60
C THR A 137 -3.25 6.06 -6.51
N ALA A 138 -3.00 5.57 -5.28
CA ALA A 138 -2.55 6.40 -4.17
C ALA A 138 -1.20 7.04 -4.48
N GLN A 139 -0.26 6.28 -5.07
CA GLN A 139 1.06 6.76 -5.44
C GLN A 139 0.97 7.88 -6.48
N GLU A 140 0.26 7.67 -7.58
CA GLU A 140 0.13 8.65 -8.66
C GLU A 140 -0.54 9.93 -8.17
N THR A 141 -1.62 9.81 -7.40
CA THR A 141 -2.36 10.95 -6.85
C THR A 141 -1.50 11.76 -5.88
N THR A 142 -0.79 11.08 -4.99
CA THR A 142 0.05 11.76 -3.99
C THR A 142 1.27 12.41 -4.65
N ILE A 143 1.94 11.75 -5.59
CA ILE A 143 3.07 12.34 -6.34
C ILE A 143 2.63 13.61 -7.05
N GLU A 144 1.50 13.60 -7.77
CA GLU A 144 1.04 14.77 -8.51
C GLU A 144 0.73 15.96 -7.58
N ARG A 145 0.15 15.69 -6.41
CA ARG A 145 -0.16 16.71 -5.40
C ARG A 145 1.08 17.29 -4.74
N PHE A 146 2.10 16.50 -4.50
CA PHE A 146 3.27 16.90 -3.73
C PHE A 146 4.48 17.35 -4.56
N ARG A 147 4.56 17.03 -5.83
CA ARG A 147 5.76 17.29 -6.64
C ARG A 147 6.20 18.78 -6.62
N VAL A 148 5.26 19.72 -6.63
CA VAL A 148 5.56 21.15 -6.55
C VAL A 148 6.03 21.53 -5.15
N ARG A 149 5.37 21.02 -4.12
CA ARG A 149 5.70 21.25 -2.71
C ARG A 149 7.10 20.74 -2.36
N ILE A 150 7.46 19.55 -2.82
CA ILE A 150 8.80 18.95 -2.65
C ILE A 150 9.86 19.87 -3.29
N ARG A 151 9.64 20.33 -4.52
CA ARG A 151 10.56 21.24 -5.21
C ARG A 151 10.74 22.56 -4.46
N VAL A 152 9.64 23.16 -4.00
CA VAL A 152 9.66 24.43 -3.24
C VAL A 152 10.38 24.26 -1.90
N ALA A 153 10.16 23.16 -1.20
CA ALA A 153 10.83 22.85 0.06
C ALA A 153 12.34 22.71 -0.13
N MET A 154 12.77 21.97 -1.14
CA MET A 154 14.18 21.81 -1.48
C MET A 154 14.87 23.15 -1.80
N VAL A 155 14.20 24.00 -2.61
CA VAL A 155 14.73 25.34 -2.91
C VAL A 155 14.86 26.21 -1.66
N ARG A 156 13.89 26.15 -0.74
CA ARG A 156 13.95 26.87 0.54
C ARG A 156 15.13 26.42 1.39
N ASP A 157 15.39 25.12 1.49
CA ASP A 157 16.50 24.60 2.27
C ASP A 157 17.84 25.08 1.70
N VAL A 158 18.02 25.00 0.39
CA VAL A 158 19.22 25.53 -0.29
C VAL A 158 19.39 27.05 -0.07
N GLN A 159 18.31 27.82 -0.17
CA GLN A 159 18.34 29.27 0.08
C GLN A 159 18.73 29.60 1.52
N ASN A 160 18.20 28.84 2.48
CA ASN A 160 18.53 29.00 3.90
C ASN A 160 20.02 28.71 4.15
N TYR A 161 20.54 27.65 3.58
CA TYR A 161 21.96 27.32 3.65
C TYR A 161 22.85 28.43 3.09
N ILE A 162 22.54 28.95 1.90
CA ILE A 162 23.29 30.04 1.26
C ILE A 162 23.27 31.30 2.15
N ARG A 163 22.09 31.66 2.71
CA ARG A 163 22.00 32.83 3.62
C ARG A 163 22.87 32.67 4.86
N GLN A 164 22.87 31.48 5.45
CA GLN A 164 23.69 31.18 6.64
C GLN A 164 25.18 31.21 6.31
N ALA A 165 25.57 30.68 5.14
CA ALA A 165 26.95 30.69 4.70
C ALA A 165 27.49 32.11 4.39
N LEU A 166 26.64 33.02 3.88
CA LEU A 166 27.00 34.41 3.60
C LEU A 166 26.96 35.33 4.84
N ALA A 167 26.31 34.92 5.92
CA ALA A 167 26.24 35.68 7.17
C ALA A 167 27.43 35.45 8.12
N ARG A 168 28.35 34.57 7.74
CA ARG A 168 29.62 34.26 8.46
C ARG A 168 30.78 35.00 7.87
#